data_acbcae69dabb3af9f90dc29a4a737a9a
#
_entry.id   acbcae69dabb3af9f90dc29a4a737a9a
#
_cell.length_a   1.000
_cell.length_b   1.000
_cell.length_c   1.000
_cell.angle_alpha   90.00
_cell.angle_beta   90.00
_cell.angle_gamma   90.00
#
_symmetry.space_group_name_H-M   'P 1'
#
loop_
_entity.id
_entity.type
_entity.pdbx_description
1 polymer ?
#
loop_
_entity_poly.entity_id
_entity_poly.type
_entity_poly.pdbx_seq_one_letter_code
_entity_poly.pdbx_strand_id
1 'polypeptide(L)'
;YDKAKAAHVAAYKEQFDRVKFELASDYDGDSKTTTYRTIAIPWTSDNELVTLYFNYGRYLLISSSQPGGQAANLQGKWNRHTSPPWSCNYTTNINAEMNYWPAEVTNLAELHEPFLRMVKELSESGRETAMKQYGCRGWVLHHNSDLWRCTGALDYAYCGLWPTGGAW
;
A
#
# COMPACT_ATOMS: atom_id res chain seq x y z
N TYR A 1 2.77 28.93 -8.69
CA TYR A 1 3.15 28.01 -7.63
C TYR A 1 2.15 28.07 -6.47
N ASP A 2 1.92 29.25 -5.86
CA ASP A 2 1.10 29.39 -4.64
C ASP A 2 -0.34 28.91 -4.80
N LYS A 3 -0.98 29.22 -5.93
CA LYS A 3 -2.32 28.74 -6.25
C LYS A 3 -2.39 27.21 -6.34
N ALA A 4 -1.40 26.60 -6.99
CA ALA A 4 -1.33 25.13 -7.12
C ALA A 4 -1.05 24.47 -5.76
N LYS A 5 -0.16 25.06 -4.95
CA LYS A 5 0.11 24.61 -3.59
C LYS A 5 -1.11 24.69 -2.71
N ALA A 6 -1.85 25.80 -2.74
CA ALA A 6 -3.05 25.98 -1.95
C ALA A 6 -4.15 24.93 -2.32
N ALA A 7 -4.37 24.70 -3.62
CA ALA A 7 -5.30 23.69 -4.09
C ALA A 7 -4.88 22.26 -3.65
N HIS A 8 -3.60 21.93 -3.76
CA HIS A 8 -3.07 20.65 -3.31
C HIS A 8 -3.26 20.44 -1.81
N VAL A 9 -2.93 21.45 -1.00
CA VAL A 9 -3.11 21.39 0.45
C VAL A 9 -4.57 21.24 0.83
N ALA A 10 -5.48 21.96 0.17
CA ALA A 10 -6.91 21.85 0.42
C ALA A 10 -7.41 20.42 0.12
N ALA A 11 -7.11 19.88 -1.05
CA ALA A 11 -7.51 18.53 -1.43
C ALA A 11 -6.93 17.45 -0.48
N TYR A 12 -5.67 17.60 -0.07
CA TYR A 12 -5.05 16.68 0.89
C TYR A 12 -5.76 16.72 2.26
N LYS A 13 -6.08 17.92 2.75
CA LYS A 13 -6.74 18.11 4.05
C LYS A 13 -8.14 17.53 4.09
N GLU A 14 -8.88 17.52 2.98
CA GLU A 14 -10.22 16.91 2.91
C GLU A 14 -10.21 15.44 3.36
N GLN A 15 -9.13 14.74 3.13
CA GLN A 15 -8.95 13.33 3.52
C GLN A 15 -8.18 13.22 4.84
N PHE A 16 -7.08 13.96 4.99
CA PHE A 16 -6.20 13.83 6.14
C PHE A 16 -6.86 14.26 7.45
N ASP A 17 -7.59 15.37 7.44
CA ASP A 17 -8.20 15.96 8.63
C ASP A 17 -9.45 15.21 9.14
N ARG A 18 -9.88 14.15 8.45
CA ARG A 18 -11.01 13.30 8.88
C ARG A 18 -10.75 12.51 10.15
N VAL A 19 -9.49 12.25 10.43
CA VAL A 19 -9.06 11.53 11.63
C VAL A 19 -7.97 12.32 12.32
N LYS A 20 -8.17 12.60 13.60
CA LYS A 20 -7.18 13.16 14.50
C LYS A 20 -6.77 12.07 15.48
N PHE A 21 -5.53 11.63 15.38
CA PHE A 21 -4.93 10.67 16.29
C PHE A 21 -3.73 11.33 16.96
N GLU A 22 -3.80 11.42 18.26
CA GLU A 22 -2.76 12.03 19.09
C GLU A 22 -2.69 11.27 20.42
N LEU A 23 -1.51 10.89 20.81
CA LEU A 23 -1.25 10.28 22.11
C LEU A 23 -0.57 11.30 23.00
N ALA A 24 -1.03 11.41 24.24
CA ALA A 24 -0.38 12.27 25.23
C ALA A 24 1.09 11.85 25.40
N SER A 25 1.99 12.81 25.39
CA SER A 25 3.42 12.60 25.52
C SER A 25 4.00 13.63 26.48
N ASP A 26 4.82 13.15 27.41
CA ASP A 26 5.67 14.00 28.25
C ASP A 26 7.01 14.30 27.58
N TYR A 27 7.18 13.85 26.33
CA TYR A 27 8.37 14.11 25.53
C TYR A 27 8.34 15.55 25.04
N ASP A 28 9.35 16.32 25.38
CA ASP A 28 9.44 17.75 25.08
C ASP A 28 9.81 18.10 23.62
N GLY A 29 9.66 17.14 22.71
CA GLY A 29 9.89 17.34 21.28
C GLY A 29 11.36 17.58 20.91
N ASP A 30 12.27 17.36 21.83
CA ASP A 30 13.64 17.78 21.71
C ASP A 30 14.38 17.10 20.54
N SER A 31 14.99 17.91 19.75
CA SER A 31 16.16 17.86 18.84
C SER A 31 16.64 16.51 18.26
N LYS A 32 16.09 15.38 18.64
CA LYS A 32 16.52 14.07 18.15
C LYS A 32 15.82 13.71 16.84
N THR A 33 16.62 13.32 15.85
CA THR A 33 16.09 12.91 14.55
C THR A 33 15.16 11.71 14.69
N THR A 34 14.17 11.58 13.80
CA THR A 34 13.29 10.40 13.72
C THR A 34 14.10 9.11 13.66
N THR A 35 15.22 9.09 12.94
CA THR A 35 16.12 7.93 12.87
C THR A 35 16.67 7.56 14.24
N TYR A 36 17.10 8.53 15.04
CA TYR A 36 17.58 8.26 16.40
C TYR A 36 16.44 7.69 17.27
N ARG A 37 15.27 8.29 17.21
CA ARG A 37 14.09 7.88 17.98
C ARG A 37 13.67 6.44 17.66
N THR A 38 13.70 6.06 16.40
CA THR A 38 13.34 4.68 15.96
C THR A 38 14.33 3.61 16.40
N ILE A 39 15.60 3.96 16.59
CA ILE A 39 16.66 3.01 16.95
C ILE A 39 16.91 2.95 18.45
N ALA A 40 16.92 4.10 19.11
CA ALA A 40 17.42 4.23 20.47
C ALA A 40 16.35 4.29 21.57
N ILE A 41 15.09 4.57 21.19
CA ILE A 41 13.98 4.70 22.13
C ILE A 41 13.01 3.52 21.94
N PRO A 42 12.62 2.81 23.01
CA PRO A 42 11.57 1.81 22.91
C PRO A 42 10.26 2.45 22.41
N TRP A 43 9.62 1.83 21.43
CA TRP A 43 8.36 2.32 20.83
C TRP A 43 7.27 2.58 21.86
N THR A 44 7.27 1.82 22.96
CA THR A 44 6.31 1.95 24.06
C THR A 44 6.46 3.21 24.89
N SER A 45 7.54 3.97 24.70
CA SER A 45 7.84 5.19 25.46
C SER A 45 7.89 6.46 24.61
N ASP A 46 7.57 6.37 23.32
CA ASP A 46 7.57 7.52 22.41
C ASP A 46 6.21 7.68 21.71
N ASN A 47 5.27 8.25 22.43
CA ASN A 47 3.91 8.47 21.95
C ASN A 47 3.83 9.42 20.73
N GLU A 48 4.72 10.40 20.65
CA GLU A 48 4.80 11.28 19.48
C GLU A 48 5.27 10.53 18.24
N LEU A 49 6.24 9.63 18.37
CA LEU A 49 6.70 8.80 17.26
C LEU A 49 5.59 7.86 16.79
N VAL A 50 4.81 7.28 17.70
CA VAL A 50 3.63 6.47 17.35
C VAL A 50 2.58 7.30 16.62
N THR A 51 2.30 8.50 17.12
CA THR A 51 1.39 9.46 16.47
C THR A 51 1.87 9.83 15.07
N LEU A 52 3.15 10.15 14.93
CA LEU A 52 3.77 10.46 13.65
C LEU A 52 3.67 9.27 12.68
N TYR A 53 3.97 8.06 13.15
CA TYR A 53 3.93 6.85 12.33
C TYR A 53 2.52 6.54 11.82
N PHE A 54 1.51 6.67 12.66
CA PHE A 54 0.11 6.53 12.27
C PHE A 54 -0.26 7.54 11.16
N ASN A 55 0.04 8.81 11.38
CA ASN A 55 -0.26 9.87 10.42
C ASN A 55 0.54 9.72 9.11
N TYR A 56 1.77 9.24 9.20
CA TYR A 56 2.61 8.97 8.04
C TYR A 56 2.08 7.81 7.20
N GLY A 57 1.56 6.75 7.82
CA GLY A 57 0.89 5.66 7.10
C GLY A 57 -0.32 6.16 6.30
N ARG A 58 -1.16 7.01 6.92
CA ARG A 58 -2.28 7.66 6.21
C ARG A 58 -1.81 8.56 5.07
N TYR A 59 -0.75 9.36 5.30
CA TYR A 59 -0.15 10.18 4.25
C TYR A 59 0.30 9.34 3.04
N LEU A 60 0.95 8.21 3.26
CA LEU A 60 1.42 7.34 2.18
C LEU A 60 0.25 6.79 1.36
N LEU A 61 -0.84 6.38 1.99
CA LEU A 61 -2.02 5.87 1.28
C LEU A 61 -2.73 7.00 0.49
N ILE A 62 -2.98 8.15 1.11
CA ILE A 62 -3.57 9.32 0.46
C ILE A 62 -2.75 9.73 -0.79
N SER A 63 -1.44 9.71 -0.68
CA SER A 63 -0.56 10.18 -1.74
C SER A 63 -0.34 9.15 -2.86
N SER A 64 -0.68 7.88 -2.65
CA SER A 64 -0.39 6.80 -3.60
C SER A 64 -1.61 6.11 -4.21
N SER A 65 -2.80 6.23 -3.60
CA SER A 65 -3.98 5.46 -4.02
C SER A 65 -5.23 6.33 -4.08
N GLN A 66 -5.32 7.18 -5.10
CA GLN A 66 -6.53 8.00 -5.32
C GLN A 66 -7.51 7.29 -6.26
N PRO A 67 -8.83 7.46 -6.08
CA PRO A 67 -9.85 6.94 -6.98
C PRO A 67 -9.56 7.26 -8.46
N GLY A 68 -9.79 6.30 -9.35
CA GLY A 68 -9.45 6.41 -10.76
C GLY A 68 -7.96 6.22 -11.10
N GLY A 69 -7.08 6.16 -10.10
CA GLY A 69 -5.65 5.86 -10.26
C GLY A 69 -5.35 4.37 -10.24
N GLN A 70 -4.09 4.00 -10.26
CA GLN A 70 -3.64 2.63 -10.01
C GLN A 70 -3.48 2.40 -8.50
N ALA A 71 -3.57 1.14 -8.08
CA ALA A 71 -3.27 0.75 -6.71
C ALA A 71 -1.83 1.11 -6.30
N ALA A 72 -1.58 1.25 -5.01
CA ALA A 72 -0.24 1.42 -4.47
C ALA A 72 0.55 0.11 -4.60
N ASN A 73 1.71 0.16 -5.24
CA ASN A 73 2.63 -0.97 -5.34
C ASN A 73 3.55 -1.06 -4.10
N LEU A 74 4.62 -1.89 -4.15
CA LEU A 74 5.60 -2.05 -3.06
C LEU A 74 6.22 -0.73 -2.57
N GLN A 75 6.29 0.28 -3.42
CA GLN A 75 6.85 1.61 -3.12
C GLN A 75 5.80 2.73 -3.18
N GLY A 76 4.51 2.39 -3.10
CA GLY A 76 3.43 3.34 -3.33
C GLY A 76 3.41 3.80 -4.78
N LYS A 77 3.96 4.99 -5.03
CA LYS A 77 4.22 5.55 -6.38
C LYS A 77 5.64 6.12 -6.50
N TRP A 78 6.44 5.99 -5.45
CA TRP A 78 7.78 6.57 -5.41
C TRP A 78 8.83 5.55 -5.86
N ASN A 79 9.31 5.71 -7.07
CA ASN A 79 10.41 4.92 -7.60
C ASN A 79 11.31 5.80 -8.47
N ARG A 80 12.59 5.85 -8.15
CA ARG A 80 13.61 6.57 -8.91
C ARG A 80 14.53 5.66 -9.73
N HIS A 81 14.30 4.34 -9.67
CA HIS A 81 15.19 3.36 -10.29
C HIS A 81 14.54 2.72 -11.50
N THR A 82 15.34 2.47 -12.54
CA THR A 82 14.92 1.64 -13.68
C THR A 82 14.86 0.15 -13.34
N SER A 83 15.60 -0.27 -12.33
CA SER A 83 15.57 -1.61 -11.76
C SER A 83 15.39 -1.50 -10.24
N PRO A 84 14.14 -1.30 -9.78
CA PRO A 84 13.86 -1.13 -8.36
C PRO A 84 13.91 -2.47 -7.62
N PRO A 85 14.09 -2.44 -6.29
CA PRO A 85 13.94 -3.62 -5.46
C PRO A 85 12.59 -4.31 -5.71
N TRP A 86 12.62 -5.65 -5.87
CA TRP A 86 11.42 -6.48 -6.12
C TRP A 86 10.61 -6.02 -7.33
N SER A 87 11.26 -5.38 -8.31
CA SER A 87 10.66 -4.81 -9.53
C SER A 87 9.50 -3.83 -9.27
N CYS A 88 9.33 -3.36 -8.03
CA CYS A 88 8.22 -2.51 -7.59
C CYS A 88 6.83 -3.09 -7.94
N ASN A 89 6.71 -4.42 -7.89
CA ASN A 89 5.50 -5.16 -8.26
C ASN A 89 4.37 -4.99 -7.21
N TYR A 90 3.21 -5.53 -7.54
CA TYR A 90 2.12 -5.81 -6.60
C TYR A 90 2.33 -7.21 -6.03
N THR A 91 3.00 -7.30 -4.89
CA THR A 91 3.24 -8.58 -4.23
C THR A 91 2.02 -8.96 -3.40
N THR A 92 1.34 -10.02 -3.80
CA THR A 92 0.00 -10.38 -3.32
C THR A 92 -0.02 -11.51 -2.29
N ASN A 93 1.15 -11.89 -1.77
CA ASN A 93 1.22 -12.84 -0.66
C ASN A 93 1.26 -12.16 0.71
N ILE A 94 1.25 -10.83 0.79
CA ILE A 94 1.05 -9.99 1.98
C ILE A 94 1.11 -8.48 1.69
N ASN A 95 2.05 -8.03 0.84
CA ASN A 95 2.41 -6.60 0.77
C ASN A 95 1.28 -5.73 0.21
N ALA A 96 0.64 -6.17 -0.87
CA ALA A 96 -0.46 -5.42 -1.48
C ALA A 96 -1.63 -5.27 -0.50
N GLU A 97 -1.98 -6.34 0.20
CA GLU A 97 -3.04 -6.38 1.22
C GLU A 97 -2.70 -5.46 2.40
N MET A 98 -1.47 -5.54 2.93
CA MET A 98 -1.02 -4.68 4.02
C MET A 98 -1.06 -3.19 3.68
N ASN A 99 -0.79 -2.80 2.44
CA ASN A 99 -0.90 -1.41 2.03
C ASN A 99 -2.32 -0.86 2.22
N TYR A 100 -3.34 -1.71 2.17
CA TYR A 100 -4.75 -1.31 2.23
C TYR A 100 -5.45 -1.61 3.56
N TRP A 101 -4.84 -2.34 4.47
CA TRP A 101 -5.42 -2.58 5.80
C TRP A 101 -5.87 -1.31 6.54
N PRO A 102 -5.15 -0.18 6.45
CA PRO A 102 -5.58 1.04 7.12
C PRO A 102 -6.73 1.76 6.41
N ALA A 103 -7.07 1.45 5.16
CA ALA A 103 -8.01 2.25 4.37
C ALA A 103 -9.35 2.45 5.08
N GLU A 104 -10.02 1.37 5.47
CA GLU A 104 -11.34 1.43 6.09
C GLU A 104 -11.26 1.96 7.53
N VAL A 105 -10.35 1.40 8.34
CA VAL A 105 -10.26 1.71 9.77
C VAL A 105 -9.74 3.11 10.08
N THR A 106 -9.15 3.79 9.09
CA THR A 106 -8.67 5.17 9.23
C THR A 106 -9.47 6.19 8.41
N ASN A 107 -10.72 5.84 8.04
CA ASN A 107 -11.65 6.72 7.32
C ASN A 107 -11.09 7.22 5.97
N LEU A 108 -10.56 6.28 5.18
CA LEU A 108 -10.00 6.48 3.84
C LEU A 108 -10.53 5.43 2.85
N ALA A 109 -11.78 4.98 3.02
CA ALA A 109 -12.38 3.88 2.27
C ALA A 109 -12.35 4.07 0.75
N GLU A 110 -12.51 5.31 0.26
CA GLU A 110 -12.44 5.60 -1.17
C GLU A 110 -11.07 5.31 -1.77
N LEU A 111 -9.99 5.32 -0.97
CA LEU A 111 -8.64 5.01 -1.43
C LEU A 111 -8.42 3.50 -1.63
N HIS A 112 -9.36 2.68 -1.17
CA HIS A 112 -9.37 1.24 -1.41
C HIS A 112 -9.85 0.88 -2.83
N GLU A 113 -10.62 1.76 -3.47
CA GLU A 113 -11.19 1.55 -4.80
C GLU A 113 -10.17 1.08 -5.85
N PRO A 114 -8.98 1.71 -5.98
CA PRO A 114 -8.00 1.29 -6.98
C PRO A 114 -7.53 -0.17 -6.80
N PHE A 115 -7.41 -0.62 -5.55
CA PHE A 115 -7.04 -2.00 -5.24
C PHE A 115 -8.18 -2.99 -5.54
N LEU A 116 -9.40 -2.67 -5.14
CA LEU A 116 -10.57 -3.50 -5.41
C LEU A 116 -10.82 -3.64 -6.91
N ARG A 117 -10.62 -2.55 -7.68
CA ARG A 117 -10.68 -2.60 -9.13
C ARG A 117 -9.57 -3.49 -9.71
N MET A 118 -8.33 -3.38 -9.20
CA MET A 118 -7.23 -4.26 -9.61
C MET A 118 -7.57 -5.73 -9.35
N VAL A 119 -8.15 -6.08 -8.19
CA VAL A 119 -8.58 -7.45 -7.88
C VAL A 119 -9.63 -7.95 -8.88
N LYS A 120 -10.60 -7.11 -9.24
CA LYS A 120 -11.58 -7.43 -10.28
C LYS A 120 -10.92 -7.72 -11.63
N GLU A 121 -10.02 -6.86 -12.07
CA GLU A 121 -9.28 -7.03 -13.32
C GLU A 121 -8.43 -8.31 -13.31
N LEU A 122 -7.76 -8.59 -12.17
CA LEU A 122 -7.01 -9.83 -11.96
C LEU A 122 -7.88 -11.08 -11.98
N SER A 123 -9.12 -10.99 -11.51
CA SER A 123 -10.06 -12.12 -11.58
C SER A 123 -10.44 -12.47 -13.02
N GLU A 124 -10.42 -11.50 -13.93
CA GLU A 124 -10.68 -11.72 -15.35
C GLU A 124 -9.46 -12.37 -16.04
N SER A 125 -8.26 -11.79 -15.89
CA SER A 125 -7.04 -12.35 -16.48
C SER A 125 -6.65 -13.70 -15.85
N GLY A 126 -6.92 -13.90 -14.58
CA GLY A 126 -6.63 -15.12 -13.83
C GLY A 126 -7.42 -16.35 -14.29
N ARG A 127 -8.53 -16.17 -15.02
CA ARG A 127 -9.30 -17.29 -15.60
C ARG A 127 -8.49 -18.04 -16.67
N GLU A 128 -7.80 -17.30 -17.50
CA GLU A 128 -6.94 -17.90 -18.52
C GLU A 128 -5.78 -18.69 -17.88
N THR A 129 -5.17 -18.12 -16.86
CA THR A 129 -4.10 -18.76 -16.10
C THR A 129 -4.59 -20.02 -15.40
N ALA A 130 -5.76 -20.00 -14.74
CA ALA A 130 -6.35 -21.17 -14.10
C ALA A 130 -6.60 -22.30 -15.10
N MET A 131 -7.15 -21.97 -16.25
CA MET A 131 -7.42 -22.97 -17.31
C MET A 131 -6.14 -23.53 -17.90
N LYS A 132 -5.18 -22.67 -18.26
CA LYS A 132 -3.97 -23.12 -18.96
C LYS A 132 -2.98 -23.85 -18.06
N GLN A 133 -2.81 -23.40 -16.82
CA GLN A 133 -1.82 -23.98 -15.91
C GLN A 133 -2.36 -25.14 -15.08
N TYR A 134 -3.66 -25.12 -14.76
CA TYR A 134 -4.26 -26.08 -13.82
C TYR A 134 -5.43 -26.87 -14.40
N GLY A 135 -5.92 -26.56 -15.58
CA GLY A 135 -7.11 -27.18 -16.17
C GLY A 135 -8.39 -26.93 -15.34
N CYS A 136 -8.41 -25.87 -14.54
CA CYS A 136 -9.48 -25.60 -13.60
C CYS A 136 -10.37 -24.44 -14.04
N ARG A 137 -11.63 -24.47 -13.62
CA ARG A 137 -12.53 -23.32 -13.69
C ARG A 137 -12.18 -22.33 -12.56
N GLY A 138 -12.72 -21.10 -12.66
CA GLY A 138 -12.44 -20.04 -11.70
C GLY A 138 -11.25 -19.20 -12.14
N TRP A 139 -10.51 -18.67 -11.22
CA TRP A 139 -9.34 -17.85 -11.50
C TRP A 139 -8.24 -18.08 -10.47
N VAL A 140 -7.02 -17.73 -10.81
CA VAL A 140 -5.85 -17.85 -9.95
C VAL A 140 -5.01 -16.58 -10.05
N LEU A 141 -4.41 -16.21 -8.94
CA LEU A 141 -3.39 -15.19 -8.85
C LEU A 141 -2.24 -15.76 -8.02
N HIS A 142 -1.04 -15.70 -8.57
CA HIS A 142 0.18 -16.09 -7.86
C HIS A 142 0.73 -14.90 -7.05
N HIS A 143 1.90 -15.04 -6.47
CA HIS A 143 2.45 -14.13 -5.44
C HIS A 143 2.74 -12.70 -5.93
N ASN A 144 2.85 -12.45 -7.22
CA ASN A 144 3.12 -11.12 -7.79
C ASN A 144 2.19 -10.83 -8.97
N SER A 145 1.87 -9.57 -9.13
CA SER A 145 1.25 -9.01 -10.31
C SER A 145 1.92 -7.70 -10.72
N ASP A 146 1.50 -7.17 -11.85
CA ASP A 146 2.00 -5.94 -12.44
C ASP A 146 0.87 -5.03 -12.94
N LEU A 147 1.22 -3.94 -13.62
CA LEU A 147 0.26 -3.02 -14.23
C LEU A 147 -0.59 -3.66 -15.33
N TRP A 148 -0.11 -4.75 -15.94
CA TRP A 148 -0.77 -5.49 -17.01
C TRP A 148 -1.65 -6.62 -16.49
N ARG A 149 -1.74 -6.76 -15.16
CA ARG A 149 -2.55 -7.79 -14.49
C ARG A 149 -2.05 -9.21 -14.80
N CYS A 150 -0.74 -9.40 -14.82
CA CYS A 150 -0.15 -10.74 -14.87
C CYS A 150 -0.60 -11.56 -13.66
N THR A 151 -1.06 -12.78 -13.90
CA THR A 151 -1.53 -13.69 -12.84
C THR A 151 -0.74 -14.99 -12.78
N GLY A 152 0.18 -15.20 -13.74
CA GLY A 152 1.05 -16.36 -13.80
C GLY A 152 2.07 -16.40 -12.66
N ALA A 153 2.61 -17.60 -12.41
CA ALA A 153 3.73 -17.74 -11.48
C ALA A 153 4.98 -17.03 -12.03
N LEU A 154 5.59 -16.20 -11.22
CA LEU A 154 6.83 -15.49 -11.52
C LEU A 154 7.96 -16.02 -10.62
N ASP A 155 9.20 -15.82 -11.05
CA ASP A 155 10.40 -16.27 -10.34
C ASP A 155 10.50 -17.78 -10.16
N TYR A 156 11.20 -18.22 -9.14
CA TYR A 156 11.40 -19.63 -8.84
C TYR A 156 10.15 -20.27 -8.24
N ALA A 157 9.94 -21.55 -8.50
CA ALA A 157 8.76 -22.29 -8.07
C ALA A 157 8.51 -22.23 -6.55
N TYR A 158 9.55 -22.20 -5.75
CA TYR A 158 9.44 -22.16 -4.29
C TYR A 158 8.83 -20.84 -3.74
N CYS A 159 8.85 -19.75 -4.51
CA CYS A 159 8.20 -18.49 -4.16
C CYS A 159 7.05 -18.16 -5.12
N GLY A 160 7.22 -18.47 -6.40
CA GLY A 160 6.25 -18.13 -7.45
C GLY A 160 4.98 -18.95 -7.44
N LEU A 161 5.06 -20.24 -7.10
CA LEU A 161 3.89 -21.14 -7.04
C LEU A 161 3.12 -20.96 -5.72
N TRP A 162 2.55 -19.81 -5.52
CA TRP A 162 1.65 -19.53 -4.41
C TRP A 162 0.27 -19.14 -4.97
N PRO A 163 -0.65 -20.12 -5.19
CA PRO A 163 -1.86 -19.91 -5.98
C PRO A 163 -3.01 -19.24 -5.20
N THR A 164 -2.80 -18.86 -3.96
CA THR A 164 -3.84 -18.34 -3.06
C THR A 164 -3.98 -16.83 -3.07
N GLY A 165 -3.23 -16.10 -3.94
CA GLY A 165 -3.27 -14.65 -4.01
C GLY A 165 -4.67 -14.06 -4.26
N GLY A 166 -5.51 -14.78 -5.00
CA GLY A 166 -6.89 -14.35 -5.24
C GLY A 166 -7.86 -14.62 -4.08
N ALA A 167 -7.47 -15.48 -3.13
CA ALA A 167 -8.29 -15.81 -1.96
C ALA A 167 -7.94 -14.97 -0.73
N TRP A 168 -6.74 -14.40 -0.71
CA TRP A 168 -6.25 -13.54 0.38
C TRP A 168 -6.97 -12.19 0.39
#